data_af89ec1861c04df3874b0972f400c389
#
_entry.id   af89ec1861c04df3874b0972f400c389
#
_cell.length_a   1.000
_cell.length_b   1.000
_cell.length_c   1.000
_cell.angle_alpha   90.00
_cell.angle_beta   90.00
_cell.angle_gamma   90.00
#
_symmetry.space_group_name_H-M   'P 1'
#
loop_
_entity.id
_entity.type
_entity.pdbx_description
1 polymer ?
#
loop_
_entity_poly.entity_id
_entity_poly.type
_entity_poly.pdbx_seq_one_letter_code
_entity_poly.pdbx_strand_id
1 'polypeptide(L)'
;MNSFWGLVKKDLTLSTMWFFTWLVGLIFLVAVSFGLQNLIDEPLTVFGFLVMIIFFQVFLAPVLIYCHLRLEGKNQLWLYNPNGAVRLLLSKLTASLLYQLISQVLLTGYGVFLYHFLDSKAIVLNDVPLTGTILIFNLYGLFLTAYTSAALMLLWTVFHSLKACSSALRRFRWIICFLLGAGWYMIEGYGLATLLKPLDRLWYFTVYGDFQFHYKKSIGWSLEMKTIHVSYLTLPVMLVLAAVFLFLASKLLQRKVEV
;
A
#
# COMPACT_ATOMS: atom_id res chain seq x y z
N MET A 1 28.49 2.69 13.64
CA MET A 1 27.26 2.72 12.81
C MET A 1 26.36 1.58 13.31
N ASN A 2 25.11 1.85 13.71
CA ASN A 2 24.23 0.79 14.22
C ASN A 2 23.99 -0.24 13.12
N SER A 3 24.15 -1.53 13.43
CA SER A 3 24.00 -2.65 12.48
C SER A 3 22.66 -2.62 11.72
N PHE A 4 21.61 -2.10 12.32
CA PHE A 4 20.29 -1.91 11.70
C PHE A 4 20.32 -0.94 10.50
N TRP A 5 20.94 0.24 10.65
CA TRP A 5 21.05 1.21 9.55
C TRP A 5 21.89 0.70 8.38
N GLY A 6 22.88 -0.15 8.66
CA GLY A 6 23.63 -0.84 7.62
C GLY A 6 22.73 -1.75 6.78
N LEU A 7 21.79 -2.50 7.41
CA LEU A 7 20.79 -3.31 6.73
C LEU A 7 19.83 -2.45 5.90
N VAL A 8 19.29 -1.37 6.48
CA VAL A 8 18.40 -0.45 5.76
C VAL A 8 19.08 0.13 4.52
N LYS A 9 20.34 0.59 4.64
CA LYS A 9 21.12 1.11 3.50
C LYS A 9 21.30 0.06 2.41
N LYS A 10 21.62 -1.18 2.79
CA LYS A 10 21.73 -2.31 1.85
C LYS A 10 20.40 -2.51 1.12
N ASP A 11 19.29 -2.58 1.86
CA ASP A 11 17.96 -2.83 1.29
C ASP A 11 17.51 -1.68 0.38
N LEU A 12 17.79 -0.42 0.74
CA LEU A 12 17.58 0.74 -0.13
C LEU A 12 18.34 0.61 -1.46
N THR A 13 19.64 0.29 -1.38
CA THR A 13 20.47 0.14 -2.60
C THR A 13 19.94 -0.98 -3.51
N LEU A 14 19.50 -2.09 -2.94
CA LEU A 14 18.94 -3.22 -3.70
C LEU A 14 17.62 -2.87 -4.40
N SER A 15 16.79 -2.03 -3.80
CA SER A 15 15.49 -1.65 -4.36
C SER A 15 15.51 -0.40 -5.23
N THR A 16 16.64 0.28 -5.34
CA THR A 16 16.76 1.53 -6.12
C THR A 16 16.29 1.35 -7.57
N MET A 17 16.72 0.28 -8.24
CA MET A 17 16.33 0.00 -9.62
C MET A 17 14.82 -0.22 -9.76
N TRP A 18 14.22 -0.99 -8.85
CA TRP A 18 12.78 -1.25 -8.85
C TRP A 18 11.96 0.01 -8.57
N PHE A 19 12.45 0.87 -7.68
CA PHE A 19 11.84 2.15 -7.40
C PHE A 19 11.88 3.09 -8.62
N PHE A 20 13.01 3.18 -9.32
CA PHE A 20 13.09 3.95 -10.55
C PHE A 20 12.17 3.41 -11.65
N THR A 21 12.07 2.09 -11.80
CA THR A 21 11.11 1.48 -12.75
C THR A 21 9.67 1.88 -12.40
N TRP A 22 9.34 1.91 -11.11
CA TRP A 22 8.05 2.39 -10.63
C TRP A 22 7.82 3.85 -10.98
N LEU A 23 8.79 4.74 -10.73
CA LEU A 23 8.69 6.17 -11.07
C LEU A 23 8.49 6.39 -12.58
N VAL A 24 9.23 5.67 -13.41
CA VAL A 24 9.04 5.72 -14.87
C VAL A 24 7.63 5.29 -15.25
N GLY A 25 7.09 4.25 -14.62
CA GLY A 25 5.70 3.82 -14.80
C GLY A 25 4.69 4.90 -14.41
N LEU A 26 4.91 5.60 -13.29
CA LEU A 26 4.06 6.71 -12.87
C LEU A 26 4.10 7.88 -13.87
N ILE A 27 5.30 8.29 -14.30
CA ILE A 27 5.48 9.36 -15.29
C ILE A 27 4.78 8.97 -16.61
N PHE A 28 4.89 7.72 -17.03
CA PHE A 28 4.22 7.22 -18.23
C PHE A 28 2.70 7.30 -18.09
N LEU A 29 2.11 6.88 -16.96
CA LEU A 29 0.67 6.98 -16.71
C LEU A 29 0.19 8.43 -16.70
N VAL A 30 0.96 9.36 -16.12
CA VAL A 30 0.69 10.80 -16.17
C VAL A 30 0.71 11.30 -17.61
N ALA A 31 1.72 10.96 -18.41
CA ALA A 31 1.80 11.35 -19.80
C ALA A 31 0.61 10.81 -20.63
N VAL A 32 0.24 9.54 -20.42
CA VAL A 32 -0.94 8.93 -21.06
C VAL A 32 -2.22 9.67 -20.66
N SER A 33 -2.38 10.07 -19.41
CA SER A 33 -3.59 10.77 -18.93
C SER A 33 -3.81 12.09 -19.66
N PHE A 34 -2.74 12.90 -19.84
CA PHE A 34 -2.81 14.16 -20.62
C PHE A 34 -3.00 13.90 -22.11
N GLY A 35 -2.37 12.88 -22.66
CA GLY A 35 -2.56 12.47 -24.05
C GLY A 35 -4.02 12.11 -24.35
N LEU A 36 -4.64 11.31 -23.47
CA LEU A 36 -6.06 10.94 -23.59
C LEU A 36 -6.99 12.12 -23.38
N GLN A 37 -6.69 13.01 -22.42
CA GLN A 37 -7.45 14.25 -22.23
C GLN A 37 -7.53 15.07 -23.52
N ASN A 38 -6.40 15.23 -24.22
CA ASN A 38 -6.34 15.99 -25.47
C ASN A 38 -7.10 15.30 -26.62
N LEU A 39 -7.18 13.96 -26.60
CA LEU A 39 -7.90 13.18 -27.62
C LEU A 39 -9.43 13.18 -27.41
N ILE A 40 -9.85 13.17 -26.16
CA ILE A 40 -11.27 13.03 -25.78
C ILE A 40 -11.90 14.39 -25.48
N ASP A 41 -11.07 15.42 -25.29
CA ASP A 41 -11.43 16.80 -24.86
C ASP A 41 -12.19 16.84 -23.54
N GLU A 42 -11.86 15.91 -22.63
CA GLU A 42 -12.51 15.76 -21.31
C GLU A 42 -11.49 15.91 -20.16
N PRO A 43 -11.49 17.04 -19.45
CA PRO A 43 -10.51 17.29 -18.37
C PRO A 43 -10.58 16.31 -17.20
N LEU A 44 -11.76 15.72 -16.93
CA LEU A 44 -11.96 14.74 -15.86
C LEU A 44 -11.20 13.42 -16.08
N THR A 45 -10.78 13.14 -17.31
CA THR A 45 -9.94 11.97 -17.63
C THR A 45 -8.67 11.92 -16.79
N VAL A 46 -8.00 13.07 -16.62
CA VAL A 46 -6.76 13.16 -15.83
C VAL A 46 -7.01 12.86 -14.36
N PHE A 47 -8.16 13.30 -13.82
CA PHE A 47 -8.54 12.97 -12.44
C PHE A 47 -8.81 11.46 -12.26
N GLY A 48 -9.45 10.81 -13.20
CA GLY A 48 -9.66 9.36 -13.17
C GLY A 48 -8.33 8.59 -13.12
N PHE A 49 -7.33 9.03 -13.91
CA PHE A 49 -5.97 8.48 -13.85
C PHE A 49 -5.28 8.73 -12.52
N LEU A 50 -5.46 9.92 -11.89
CA LEU A 50 -4.94 10.20 -10.55
C LEU A 50 -5.48 9.19 -9.54
N VAL A 51 -6.80 8.93 -9.52
CA VAL A 51 -7.42 7.95 -8.63
C VAL A 51 -6.83 6.54 -8.86
N MET A 52 -6.66 6.14 -10.12
CA MET A 52 -6.03 4.88 -10.48
C MET A 52 -4.57 4.79 -9.98
N ILE A 53 -3.79 5.85 -10.14
CA ILE A 53 -2.39 5.92 -9.68
C ILE A 53 -2.35 5.81 -8.15
N ILE A 54 -3.23 6.51 -7.42
CA ILE A 54 -3.34 6.42 -5.95
C ILE A 54 -3.63 4.99 -5.52
N PHE A 55 -4.51 4.29 -6.21
CA PHE A 55 -4.81 2.88 -5.92
C PHE A 55 -3.58 1.99 -6.11
N PHE A 56 -2.86 2.15 -7.23
CA PHE A 56 -1.63 1.39 -7.47
C PHE A 56 -0.52 1.72 -6.48
N GLN A 57 -0.48 2.95 -5.95
CA GLN A 57 0.53 3.40 -4.99
C GLN A 57 0.59 2.52 -3.73
N VAL A 58 -0.52 1.93 -3.30
CA VAL A 58 -0.58 1.03 -2.13
C VAL A 58 0.28 -0.23 -2.34
N PHE A 59 0.53 -0.64 -3.58
CA PHE A 59 1.29 -1.84 -3.91
C PHE A 59 2.80 -1.62 -3.97
N LEU A 60 3.31 -0.38 -3.97
CA LEU A 60 4.74 -0.11 -4.12
C LEU A 60 5.58 -0.81 -3.05
N ALA A 61 5.33 -0.54 -1.75
CA ALA A 61 6.14 -1.15 -0.69
C ALA A 61 5.96 -2.68 -0.59
N PRO A 62 4.76 -3.28 -0.71
CA PRO A 62 4.61 -4.72 -0.81
C PRO A 62 5.43 -5.35 -1.94
N VAL A 63 5.44 -4.74 -3.13
CA VAL A 63 6.24 -5.23 -4.28
C VAL A 63 7.73 -5.16 -3.98
N LEU A 64 8.23 -4.04 -3.44
CA LEU A 64 9.63 -3.91 -3.05
C LEU A 64 10.03 -4.97 -2.01
N ILE A 65 9.19 -5.20 -1.01
CA ILE A 65 9.42 -6.23 0.01
C ILE A 65 9.46 -7.62 -0.61
N TYR A 66 8.53 -7.91 -1.52
CA TYR A 66 8.54 -9.19 -2.22
C TYR A 66 9.84 -9.41 -3.01
N CYS A 67 10.33 -8.37 -3.69
CA CYS A 67 11.60 -8.41 -4.39
C CYS A 67 12.77 -8.68 -3.44
N HIS A 68 12.82 -8.00 -2.28
CA HIS A 68 13.85 -8.24 -1.26
C HIS A 68 13.81 -9.68 -0.73
N LEU A 69 12.62 -10.16 -0.35
CA LEU A 69 12.46 -11.51 0.18
C LEU A 69 12.82 -12.58 -0.86
N ARG A 70 12.48 -12.35 -2.13
CA ARG A 70 12.84 -13.26 -3.24
C ARG A 70 14.34 -13.31 -3.48
N LEU A 71 15.03 -12.16 -3.47
CA LEU A 71 16.47 -12.09 -3.66
C LEU A 71 17.23 -12.77 -2.52
N GLU A 72 16.85 -12.49 -1.27
CA GLU A 72 17.47 -13.13 -0.11
C GLU A 72 17.11 -14.62 -0.02
N GLY A 73 15.89 -15.00 -0.42
CA GLY A 73 15.47 -16.40 -0.47
C GLY A 73 16.32 -17.26 -1.38
N LYS A 74 16.76 -16.71 -2.52
CA LYS A 74 17.67 -17.41 -3.43
C LYS A 74 19.07 -17.59 -2.84
N ASN A 75 19.56 -16.59 -2.11
CA ASN A 75 20.94 -16.53 -1.63
C ASN A 75 21.09 -17.02 -0.18
N GLN A 76 20.00 -17.38 0.49
CA GLN A 76 19.96 -17.83 1.90
C GLN A 76 20.72 -16.89 2.87
N LEU A 77 20.78 -15.58 2.55
CA LEU A 77 21.58 -14.59 3.29
C LEU A 77 21.11 -14.40 4.74
N TRP A 78 19.87 -14.75 5.04
CA TRP A 78 19.34 -14.66 6.42
C TRP A 78 19.94 -15.68 7.37
N LEU A 79 20.39 -16.86 6.87
CA LEU A 79 21.02 -17.89 7.72
C LEU A 79 22.33 -17.41 8.36
N TYR A 80 23.03 -16.52 7.66
CA TYR A 80 24.32 -15.98 8.09
C TYR A 80 24.21 -14.62 8.79
N ASN A 81 22.96 -14.10 9.00
CA ASN A 81 22.81 -12.78 9.60
C ASN A 81 22.70 -12.87 11.13
N PRO A 82 23.69 -12.36 11.90
CA PRO A 82 23.69 -12.42 13.35
C PRO A 82 22.64 -11.51 14.00
N ASN A 83 22.00 -10.62 13.23
CA ASN A 83 21.09 -9.59 13.78
C ASN A 83 19.68 -10.07 14.10
N GLY A 84 19.35 -11.33 13.82
CA GLY A 84 18.03 -11.93 14.06
C GLY A 84 16.96 -11.52 13.03
N ALA A 85 15.94 -12.37 12.88
CA ALA A 85 14.92 -12.22 11.85
C ALA A 85 14.07 -10.94 12.00
N VAL A 86 13.80 -10.50 13.23
CA VAL A 86 13.02 -9.28 13.48
C VAL A 86 13.68 -8.05 12.85
N ARG A 87 14.99 -7.85 13.12
CA ARG A 87 15.74 -6.72 12.57
C ARG A 87 15.84 -6.77 11.05
N LEU A 88 15.98 -7.98 10.51
CA LEU A 88 16.02 -8.20 9.07
C LEU A 88 14.69 -7.81 8.39
N LEU A 89 13.55 -8.25 8.92
CA LEU A 89 12.24 -7.91 8.36
C LEU A 89 11.91 -6.42 8.55
N LEU A 90 12.25 -5.85 9.71
CA LEU A 90 12.08 -4.42 9.97
C LEU A 90 12.92 -3.54 9.04
N SER A 91 14.17 -3.94 8.71
CA SER A 91 15.00 -3.16 7.78
C SER A 91 14.35 -3.08 6.40
N LYS A 92 13.79 -4.20 5.91
CA LYS A 92 13.07 -4.26 4.63
C LYS A 92 11.81 -3.40 4.62
N LEU A 93 11.02 -3.49 5.71
CA LEU A 93 9.84 -2.67 5.86
C LEU A 93 10.22 -1.18 5.87
N THR A 94 11.23 -0.79 6.67
CA THR A 94 11.69 0.59 6.75
C THR A 94 12.18 1.10 5.40
N ALA A 95 13.01 0.34 4.68
CA ALA A 95 13.52 0.71 3.36
C ALA A 95 12.39 0.90 2.34
N SER A 96 11.42 -0.02 2.32
CA SER A 96 10.29 0.05 1.40
C SER A 96 9.33 1.20 1.74
N LEU A 97 9.10 1.48 3.02
CA LEU A 97 8.28 2.62 3.46
C LEU A 97 8.94 3.96 3.18
N LEU A 98 10.27 4.07 3.21
CA LEU A 98 10.97 5.28 2.79
C LEU A 98 10.72 5.58 1.30
N TYR A 99 10.82 4.59 0.42
CA TYR A 99 10.48 4.76 -0.99
C TYR A 99 8.99 5.06 -1.19
N GLN A 100 8.12 4.45 -0.40
CA GLN A 100 6.69 4.76 -0.39
C GLN A 100 6.44 6.22 -0.05
N LEU A 101 7.08 6.76 1.00
CA LEU A 101 6.98 8.17 1.40
C LEU A 101 7.44 9.11 0.28
N ILE A 102 8.60 8.84 -0.33
CA ILE A 102 9.09 9.65 -1.45
C ILE A 102 8.07 9.68 -2.59
N SER A 103 7.55 8.51 -2.96
CA SER A 103 6.55 8.41 -4.03
C SER A 103 5.22 9.10 -3.66
N GLN A 104 4.80 9.03 -2.38
CA GLN A 104 3.60 9.74 -1.90
C GLN A 104 3.76 11.26 -1.96
N VAL A 105 4.93 11.79 -1.61
CA VAL A 105 5.22 13.22 -1.71
C VAL A 105 5.13 13.68 -3.18
N LEU A 106 5.72 12.93 -4.11
CA LEU A 106 5.64 13.22 -5.54
C LEU A 106 4.20 13.20 -6.05
N LEU A 107 3.44 12.17 -5.66
CA LEU A 107 2.04 12.02 -6.05
C LEU A 107 1.16 13.11 -5.45
N THR A 108 1.44 13.54 -4.22
CA THR A 108 0.75 14.67 -3.58
C THR A 108 1.01 15.96 -4.34
N GLY A 109 2.26 16.23 -4.73
CA GLY A 109 2.60 17.37 -5.58
C GLY A 109 1.84 17.36 -6.91
N TYR A 110 1.76 16.20 -7.54
CA TYR A 110 0.96 16.02 -8.76
C TYR A 110 -0.54 16.24 -8.51
N GLY A 111 -1.09 15.75 -7.40
CA GLY A 111 -2.50 15.96 -7.03
C GLY A 111 -2.83 17.44 -6.80
N VAL A 112 -1.95 18.20 -6.13
CA VAL A 112 -2.09 19.65 -5.94
C VAL A 112 -2.03 20.38 -7.29
N PHE A 113 -1.09 20.01 -8.15
CA PHE A 113 -1.01 20.56 -9.51
C PHE A 113 -2.31 20.32 -10.29
N LEU A 114 -2.85 19.11 -10.26
CA LEU A 114 -4.11 18.79 -10.92
C LEU A 114 -5.31 19.52 -10.33
N TYR A 115 -5.35 19.74 -9.03
CA TYR A 115 -6.40 20.53 -8.40
C TYR A 115 -6.46 21.93 -9.01
N HIS A 116 -5.34 22.64 -9.08
CA HIS A 116 -5.28 23.97 -9.69
C HIS A 116 -5.54 23.95 -11.21
N PHE A 117 -5.10 22.91 -11.89
CA PHE A 117 -5.38 22.73 -13.33
C PHE A 117 -6.87 22.57 -13.62
N LEU A 118 -7.59 21.76 -12.83
CA LEU A 118 -9.03 21.55 -12.98
C LEU A 118 -9.84 22.79 -12.55
N ASP A 119 -9.43 23.48 -11.50
CA ASP A 119 -10.05 24.73 -11.06
C ASP A 119 -9.97 25.79 -12.17
N SER A 120 -8.84 25.91 -12.86
CA SER A 120 -8.67 26.81 -14.03
C SER A 120 -9.60 26.47 -15.20
N LYS A 121 -10.14 25.26 -15.28
CA LYS A 121 -11.11 24.78 -16.28
C LYS A 121 -12.57 24.92 -15.83
N ALA A 122 -12.82 25.67 -14.74
CA ALA A 122 -14.15 25.89 -14.14
C ALA A 122 -14.87 24.58 -13.72
N ILE A 123 -14.12 23.51 -13.49
CA ILE A 123 -14.65 22.30 -12.86
C ILE A 123 -14.67 22.57 -11.37
N VAL A 124 -15.86 22.84 -10.87
CA VAL A 124 -16.10 23.31 -9.51
C VAL A 124 -15.76 22.18 -8.51
N LEU A 125 -14.59 22.29 -7.91
CA LEU A 125 -14.14 21.47 -6.75
C LEU A 125 -14.43 22.21 -5.44
N ASN A 126 -15.58 22.93 -5.36
CA ASN A 126 -15.91 23.82 -4.25
C ASN A 126 -15.96 23.05 -2.93
N ASP A 127 -15.40 23.71 -1.89
CA ASP A 127 -15.50 23.38 -0.46
C ASP A 127 -14.69 22.15 0.06
N VAL A 128 -13.78 21.59 -0.72
CA VAL A 128 -12.91 20.51 -0.20
C VAL A 128 -11.75 21.14 0.59
N PRO A 129 -11.61 20.90 1.89
CA PRO A 129 -10.44 21.32 2.67
C PRO A 129 -9.21 20.53 2.21
N LEU A 130 -8.55 21.03 1.16
CA LEU A 130 -7.48 20.36 0.44
C LEU A 130 -6.38 19.84 1.39
N THR A 131 -5.92 20.69 2.31
CA THR A 131 -4.81 20.37 3.22
C THR A 131 -5.16 19.20 4.15
N GLY A 132 -6.35 19.21 4.76
CA GLY A 132 -6.81 18.15 5.65
C GLY A 132 -6.98 16.82 4.92
N THR A 133 -7.59 16.85 3.75
CA THR A 133 -7.83 15.68 2.90
C THR A 133 -6.52 15.04 2.45
N ILE A 134 -5.55 15.83 1.98
CA ILE A 134 -4.22 15.36 1.58
C ILE A 134 -3.50 14.69 2.75
N LEU A 135 -3.47 15.32 3.93
CA LEU A 135 -2.76 14.79 5.10
C LEU A 135 -3.35 13.46 5.54
N ILE A 136 -4.67 13.38 5.65
CA ILE A 136 -5.36 12.15 6.07
C ILE A 136 -5.15 11.03 5.04
N PHE A 137 -5.25 11.34 3.74
CA PHE A 137 -5.10 10.37 2.67
C PHE A 137 -3.67 9.79 2.64
N ASN A 138 -2.65 10.63 2.80
CA ASN A 138 -1.26 10.19 2.87
C ASN A 138 -0.98 9.35 4.12
N LEU A 139 -1.51 9.76 5.26
CA LEU A 139 -1.35 9.03 6.51
C LEU A 139 -2.03 7.65 6.42
N TYR A 140 -3.30 7.61 5.99
CA TYR A 140 -4.04 6.36 5.81
C TYR A 140 -3.34 5.44 4.80
N GLY A 141 -2.90 5.97 3.66
CA GLY A 141 -2.16 5.22 2.65
C GLY A 141 -0.86 4.62 3.19
N LEU A 142 -0.11 5.36 4.02
CA LEU A 142 1.12 4.86 4.64
C LEU A 142 0.84 3.70 5.62
N PHE A 143 -0.17 3.83 6.48
CA PHE A 143 -0.55 2.78 7.43
C PHE A 143 -1.09 1.54 6.72
N LEU A 144 -1.94 1.72 5.72
CA LEU A 144 -2.46 0.64 4.88
C LEU A 144 -1.31 -0.11 4.18
N THR A 145 -0.36 0.63 3.63
CA THR A 145 0.80 0.04 2.95
C THR A 145 1.72 -0.71 3.92
N ALA A 146 1.93 -0.18 5.13
CA ALA A 146 2.71 -0.88 6.17
C ALA A 146 2.02 -2.18 6.59
N TYR A 147 0.71 -2.15 6.78
CA TYR A 147 -0.11 -3.30 7.13
C TYR A 147 -0.09 -4.38 6.03
N THR A 148 -0.38 -4.02 4.78
CA THR A 148 -0.36 -4.96 3.65
C THR A 148 1.02 -5.55 3.40
N SER A 149 2.08 -4.75 3.62
CA SER A 149 3.48 -5.19 3.58
C SER A 149 3.80 -6.23 4.64
N ALA A 150 3.36 -6.02 5.88
CA ALA A 150 3.55 -6.98 6.97
C ALA A 150 2.76 -8.28 6.73
N ALA A 151 1.53 -8.18 6.21
CA ALA A 151 0.72 -9.33 5.81
C ALA A 151 1.41 -10.15 4.71
N LEU A 152 1.97 -9.48 3.70
CA LEU A 152 2.74 -10.13 2.64
C LEU A 152 3.97 -10.85 3.19
N MET A 153 4.72 -10.25 4.12
CA MET A 153 5.85 -10.91 4.78
C MET A 153 5.42 -12.17 5.51
N LEU A 154 4.30 -12.12 6.23
CA LEU A 154 3.75 -13.30 6.91
C LEU A 154 3.36 -14.38 5.91
N LEU A 155 2.60 -14.07 4.87
CA LEU A 155 2.20 -15.02 3.83
C LEU A 155 3.41 -15.65 3.14
N TRP A 156 4.44 -14.87 2.84
CA TRP A 156 5.68 -15.35 2.25
C TRP A 156 6.40 -16.32 3.19
N THR A 157 6.53 -16.01 4.48
CA THR A 157 7.18 -16.90 5.46
C THR A 157 6.37 -18.17 5.67
N VAL A 158 5.04 -18.11 5.73
CA VAL A 158 4.17 -19.31 5.79
C VAL A 158 4.37 -20.17 4.55
N PHE A 159 4.35 -19.58 3.35
CA PHE A 159 4.54 -20.29 2.09
C PHE A 159 5.87 -21.07 2.04
N HIS A 160 6.95 -20.49 2.57
CA HIS A 160 8.26 -21.13 2.60
C HIS A 160 8.38 -22.15 3.74
N SER A 161 7.77 -21.89 4.91
CA SER A 161 7.74 -22.85 6.00
C SER A 161 7.01 -24.15 5.65
N LEU A 162 5.99 -24.09 4.79
CA LEU A 162 5.26 -25.27 4.30
C LEU A 162 6.09 -26.17 3.39
N LYS A 163 7.22 -25.69 2.85
CA LYS A 163 8.16 -26.54 2.09
C LYS A 163 8.83 -27.60 2.95
N ALA A 164 9.12 -27.27 4.21
CA ALA A 164 9.75 -28.16 5.18
C ALA A 164 8.78 -29.17 5.82
N CYS A 165 7.47 -29.04 5.53
CA CYS A 165 6.42 -29.90 6.06
C CYS A 165 6.18 -31.14 5.18
N SER A 166 5.16 -31.93 5.54
CA SER A 166 4.78 -33.16 4.83
C SER A 166 4.54 -32.93 3.32
N SER A 167 4.69 -33.99 2.52
CA SER A 167 4.54 -33.93 1.04
C SER A 167 3.18 -33.40 0.60
N ALA A 168 2.10 -33.67 1.36
CA ALA A 168 0.77 -33.15 1.09
C ALA A 168 0.70 -31.63 1.28
N LEU A 169 1.17 -31.10 2.42
CA LEU A 169 1.17 -29.64 2.69
C LEU A 169 2.04 -28.87 1.70
N ARG A 170 3.17 -29.44 1.29
CA ARG A 170 4.04 -28.87 0.27
C ARG A 170 3.35 -28.74 -1.10
N ARG A 171 2.51 -29.73 -1.48
CA ARG A 171 1.75 -29.70 -2.74
C ARG A 171 0.66 -28.63 -2.73
N PHE A 172 -0.04 -28.47 -1.61
CA PHE A 172 -1.18 -27.54 -1.49
C PHE A 172 -0.84 -26.18 -0.90
N ARG A 173 0.43 -25.83 -0.75
CA ARG A 173 0.90 -24.57 -0.14
C ARG A 173 0.25 -23.31 -0.73
N TRP A 174 0.01 -23.27 -2.06
CA TRP A 174 -0.64 -22.14 -2.72
C TRP A 174 -2.09 -21.97 -2.27
N ILE A 175 -2.81 -23.08 -2.19
CA ILE A 175 -4.21 -23.12 -1.74
C ILE A 175 -4.28 -22.69 -0.27
N ILE A 176 -3.37 -23.18 0.56
CA ILE A 176 -3.31 -22.81 1.99
C ILE A 176 -3.07 -21.31 2.15
N CYS A 177 -2.09 -20.74 1.45
CA CYS A 177 -1.82 -19.30 1.52
C CYS A 177 -2.99 -18.47 0.98
N PHE A 178 -3.64 -18.90 -0.09
CA PHE A 178 -4.84 -18.25 -0.62
C PHE A 178 -5.98 -18.27 0.39
N LEU A 179 -6.27 -19.42 1.00
CA LEU A 179 -7.31 -19.56 2.01
C LEU A 179 -7.02 -18.74 3.27
N LEU A 180 -5.76 -18.67 3.70
CA LEU A 180 -5.34 -17.81 4.80
C LEU A 180 -5.56 -16.32 4.48
N GLY A 181 -5.17 -15.88 3.28
CA GLY A 181 -5.38 -14.50 2.85
C GLY A 181 -6.88 -14.15 2.69
N ALA A 182 -7.65 -15.02 2.04
CA ALA A 182 -9.09 -14.84 1.88
C ALA A 182 -9.84 -14.90 3.22
N GLY A 183 -9.50 -15.85 4.08
CA GLY A 183 -10.07 -15.96 5.43
C GLY A 183 -9.75 -14.74 6.28
N TRP A 184 -8.52 -14.21 6.20
CA TRP A 184 -8.16 -12.99 6.88
C TRP A 184 -8.96 -11.79 6.36
N TYR A 185 -9.09 -11.63 5.04
CA TYR A 185 -9.90 -10.57 4.43
C TYR A 185 -11.37 -10.62 4.89
N MET A 186 -11.92 -11.82 5.03
CA MET A 186 -13.28 -12.00 5.58
C MET A 186 -13.36 -11.62 7.06
N ILE A 187 -12.38 -12.00 7.88
CA ILE A 187 -12.31 -11.63 9.30
C ILE A 187 -12.19 -10.11 9.45
N GLU A 188 -11.37 -9.46 8.63
CA GLU A 188 -11.21 -8.01 8.63
C GLU A 188 -12.51 -7.30 8.19
N GLY A 189 -13.09 -7.71 7.06
CA GLY A 189 -14.27 -7.05 6.49
C GLY A 189 -15.54 -7.23 7.33
N TYR A 190 -15.77 -8.43 7.87
CA TYR A 190 -17.00 -8.71 8.63
C TYR A 190 -16.77 -8.67 10.15
N GLY A 191 -15.68 -9.26 10.63
CA GLY A 191 -15.41 -9.40 12.06
C GLY A 191 -14.97 -8.11 12.70
N LEU A 192 -13.86 -7.53 12.24
CA LEU A 192 -13.32 -6.28 12.79
C LEU A 192 -14.25 -5.10 12.53
N ALA A 193 -14.83 -5.00 11.33
CA ALA A 193 -15.81 -3.97 11.00
C ALA A 193 -17.03 -4.02 11.93
N THR A 194 -17.54 -5.21 12.25
CA THR A 194 -18.69 -5.37 13.17
C THR A 194 -18.32 -5.04 14.61
N LEU A 195 -17.13 -5.43 15.08
CA LEU A 195 -16.64 -5.14 16.41
C LEU A 195 -16.32 -3.65 16.64
N LEU A 196 -15.80 -2.97 15.61
CA LEU A 196 -15.45 -1.55 15.70
C LEU A 196 -16.63 -0.62 15.45
N LYS A 197 -17.70 -1.09 14.79
CA LYS A 197 -18.88 -0.30 14.46
C LYS A 197 -19.47 0.56 15.59
N PRO A 198 -19.59 0.09 16.85
CA PRO A 198 -20.09 0.94 17.95
C PRO A 198 -19.10 2.06 18.31
N LEU A 199 -17.79 1.82 18.15
CA LEU A 199 -16.72 2.79 18.44
C LEU A 199 -16.55 3.80 17.30
N ASP A 200 -16.80 3.39 16.06
CA ASP A 200 -16.75 4.24 14.86
C ASP A 200 -17.77 5.39 14.93
N ARG A 201 -18.89 5.21 15.64
CA ARG A 201 -19.89 6.25 15.84
C ARG A 201 -19.45 7.37 16.77
N LEU A 202 -18.46 7.11 17.61
CA LEU A 202 -17.98 8.07 18.62
C LEU A 202 -16.77 8.87 18.12
N TRP A 203 -15.92 8.25 17.28
CA TRP A 203 -14.62 8.81 16.90
C TRP A 203 -14.38 8.61 15.40
N TYR A 204 -14.92 9.51 14.60
CA TYR A 204 -14.73 9.51 13.15
C TYR A 204 -14.33 10.90 12.65
N PHE A 205 -13.65 10.93 11.53
CA PHE A 205 -13.44 12.13 10.72
C PHE A 205 -14.08 11.94 9.35
N THR A 206 -14.51 13.04 8.76
CA THR A 206 -15.12 13.05 7.43
C THR A 206 -14.06 13.35 6.39
N VAL A 207 -13.98 12.53 5.36
CA VAL A 207 -13.08 12.73 4.21
C VAL A 207 -13.90 12.69 2.94
N TYR A 208 -13.53 13.49 1.96
CA TYR A 208 -14.04 13.36 0.62
C TYR A 208 -13.34 12.18 -0.06
N GLY A 209 -14.03 11.07 -0.25
CA GLY A 209 -13.41 9.82 -0.72
C GLY A 209 -14.30 8.94 -1.59
N ASP A 210 -15.60 9.24 -1.65
CA ASP A 210 -16.52 8.57 -2.58
C ASP A 210 -16.66 9.41 -3.86
N PHE A 211 -15.92 9.02 -4.87
CA PHE A 211 -15.89 9.70 -6.17
C PHE A 211 -16.90 9.04 -7.11
N GLN A 212 -18.00 9.73 -7.40
CA GLN A 212 -19.02 9.26 -8.33
C GLN A 212 -18.94 10.02 -9.65
N PHE A 213 -18.70 9.28 -10.72
CA PHE A 213 -18.67 9.83 -12.07
C PHE A 213 -20.07 9.68 -12.69
N HIS A 214 -20.68 10.79 -13.07
CA HIS A 214 -21.98 10.80 -13.74
C HIS A 214 -21.81 11.39 -15.14
N TYR A 215 -22.36 10.69 -16.13
CA TYR A 215 -22.47 11.19 -17.50
C TYR A 215 -23.89 11.65 -17.79
N LYS A 216 -24.06 12.94 -18.12
CA LYS A 216 -25.33 13.49 -18.62
C LYS A 216 -25.10 14.01 -20.03
N LYS A 217 -25.91 13.54 -20.98
CA LYS A 217 -25.79 13.89 -22.42
C LYS A 217 -25.80 15.41 -22.70
N SER A 218 -26.39 16.23 -21.81
CA SER A 218 -26.49 17.68 -21.93
C SER A 218 -25.32 18.44 -21.32
N ILE A 219 -24.58 17.85 -20.38
CA ILE A 219 -23.54 18.53 -19.56
C ILE A 219 -22.19 17.85 -19.71
N GLY A 220 -22.13 16.60 -20.24
CA GLY A 220 -20.93 15.77 -20.27
C GLY A 220 -20.70 15.02 -18.94
N TRP A 221 -19.44 14.74 -18.64
CA TRP A 221 -19.05 14.08 -17.41
C TRP A 221 -19.05 15.08 -16.24
N SER A 222 -19.65 14.69 -15.13
CA SER A 222 -19.59 15.43 -13.87
C SER A 222 -19.03 14.55 -12.76
N LEU A 223 -18.25 15.14 -11.85
CA LEU A 223 -17.69 14.49 -10.69
C LEU A 223 -18.46 14.95 -9.45
N GLU A 224 -19.07 14.02 -8.75
CA GLU A 224 -19.66 14.25 -7.44
C GLU A 224 -18.78 13.62 -6.37
N MET A 225 -18.36 14.44 -5.40
CA MET A 225 -17.57 13.98 -4.26
C MET A 225 -18.46 13.88 -3.04
N LYS A 226 -18.58 12.68 -2.48
CA LYS A 226 -19.31 12.46 -1.22
C LYS A 226 -18.34 12.27 -0.07
N THR A 227 -18.78 12.73 1.09
CA THR A 227 -18.04 12.50 2.34
C THR A 227 -18.22 11.08 2.83
N ILE A 228 -17.13 10.44 3.18
CA ILE A 228 -17.10 9.16 3.89
C ILE A 228 -16.63 9.38 5.33
N HIS A 229 -17.20 8.61 6.24
CA HIS A 229 -16.77 8.59 7.64
C HIS A 229 -15.68 7.55 7.81
N VAL A 230 -14.49 7.99 8.23
CA VAL A 230 -13.35 7.11 8.52
C VAL A 230 -13.09 7.15 10.02
N SER A 231 -13.06 5.99 10.66
CA SER A 231 -12.77 5.89 12.08
C SER A 231 -11.31 6.20 12.38
N TYR A 232 -11.06 6.99 13.44
CA TYR A 232 -9.70 7.20 13.98
C TYR A 232 -9.08 5.90 14.48
N LEU A 233 -9.88 4.91 14.89
CA LEU A 233 -9.41 3.63 15.42
C LEU A 233 -8.82 2.73 14.32
N THR A 234 -9.16 2.93 13.06
CA THR A 234 -8.65 2.13 11.96
C THR A 234 -7.11 2.18 11.87
N LEU A 235 -6.52 3.35 12.07
CA LEU A 235 -5.07 3.54 11.98
C LEU A 235 -4.29 2.76 13.05
N PRO A 236 -4.60 2.91 14.38
CA PRO A 236 -3.90 2.13 15.40
C PRO A 236 -4.15 0.63 15.28
N VAL A 237 -5.35 0.20 14.86
CA VAL A 237 -5.64 -1.22 14.62
C VAL A 237 -4.74 -1.77 13.50
N MET A 238 -4.60 -1.06 12.38
CA MET A 238 -3.67 -1.45 11.30
C MET A 238 -2.24 -1.58 11.79
N LEU A 239 -1.76 -0.66 12.66
CA LEU A 239 -0.42 -0.73 13.24
C LEU A 239 -0.23 -1.95 14.14
N VAL A 240 -1.18 -2.22 15.02
CA VAL A 240 -1.13 -3.38 15.92
C VAL A 240 -1.10 -4.67 15.10
N LEU A 241 -1.97 -4.78 14.09
CA LEU A 241 -1.99 -5.95 13.19
C LEU A 241 -0.69 -6.09 12.41
N ALA A 242 -0.12 -5.00 11.89
CA ALA A 242 1.18 -5.02 11.22
C ALA A 242 2.29 -5.52 12.16
N ALA A 243 2.31 -5.07 13.42
CA ALA A 243 3.27 -5.53 14.42
C ALA A 243 3.10 -7.02 14.74
N VAL A 244 1.86 -7.50 14.89
CA VAL A 244 1.55 -8.93 15.10
C VAL A 244 2.03 -9.76 13.91
N PHE A 245 1.76 -9.34 12.68
CA PHE A 245 2.19 -10.05 11.48
C PHE A 245 3.71 -10.12 11.36
N LEU A 246 4.41 -9.02 11.63
CA LEU A 246 5.87 -8.99 11.65
C LEU A 246 6.44 -9.93 12.72
N PHE A 247 5.84 -9.94 13.91
CA PHE A 247 6.27 -10.82 14.98
C PHE A 247 6.09 -12.30 14.61
N LEU A 248 4.92 -12.67 14.08
CA LEU A 248 4.63 -14.03 13.61
C LEU A 248 5.57 -14.44 12.46
N ALA A 249 5.76 -13.55 11.47
CA ALA A 249 6.67 -13.77 10.35
C ALA A 249 8.11 -14.02 10.84
N SER A 250 8.58 -13.21 11.80
CA SER A 250 9.93 -13.36 12.35
C SER A 250 10.14 -14.68 13.11
N LYS A 251 9.14 -15.09 13.89
CA LYS A 251 9.18 -16.41 14.59
C LYS A 251 9.17 -17.59 13.63
N LEU A 252 8.36 -17.51 12.56
CA LEU A 252 8.33 -18.54 11.53
C LEU A 252 9.67 -18.62 10.79
N LEU A 253 10.24 -17.47 10.45
CA LEU A 253 11.53 -17.37 9.76
C LEU A 253 12.66 -18.01 10.57
N GLN A 254 12.68 -17.79 11.90
CA GLN A 254 13.70 -18.37 12.79
C GLN A 254 13.59 -19.87 12.97
N ARG A 255 12.36 -20.43 12.95
CA ARG A 255 12.11 -21.81 13.37
C ARG A 255 11.98 -22.81 12.23
N LYS A 256 11.50 -22.41 11.06
CA LYS A 256 11.02 -23.35 10.05
C LYS A 256 11.36 -23.01 8.60
N VAL A 257 11.95 -21.85 8.32
CA VAL A 257 12.29 -21.55 6.93
C VAL A 257 13.68 -22.09 6.62
N GLU A 258 13.73 -23.38 6.35
CA GLU A 258 14.82 -23.99 5.59
C GLU A 258 14.48 -23.83 4.11
N VAL A 259 15.32 -23.14 3.39
CA VAL A 259 15.15 -22.90 1.95
C VAL A 259 16.00 -23.82 1.13
#